data_569f6b5c78ce3aa5dbcaecd0c4f0b707
#
_entry.id   569f6b5c78ce3aa5dbcaecd0c4f0b707
#
_cell.length_a   1.000
_cell.length_b   1.000
_cell.length_c   1.000
_cell.angle_alpha   90.00
_cell.angle_beta   90.00
_cell.angle_gamma   90.00
#
_symmetry.space_group_name_H-M   'P 1'
#
loop_
_entity.id
_entity.type
_entity.pdbx_description
1 polymer ?
#
loop_
_entity_poly.entity_id
_entity_poly.type
_entity_poly.pdbx_seq_one_letter_code
_entity_poly.pdbx_strand_id
1 'polypeptide(L)'
;ILWNTNVILPEDGYLEKLRQLCDRYNILLIFDEVGTGFRVALGGAQEIYGIEPDLSTYAKSMAAGFPIAMLAGKPEIMDSMSNGNVVHGGSFNTNVMSVSATHATLKHLLSKPNFYIDLNKKGEALIDGLRNVASKNGIEILIQGLGSVFYLSFTNVKSIKNYRDHSNNVDFDKYKEFSKIMLLNGVRLSQNGRWHMSSAHSDNDIEKTIH
;
A
#
# COMPACT_ATOMS: atom_id res chain seq x y z
N ILE A 1 1.57 -7.12 3.68
CA ILE A 1 1.79 -6.84 2.23
C ILE A 1 3.23 -6.41 2.03
N LEU A 2 4.00 -7.14 1.22
CA LEU A 2 5.37 -6.76 0.86
C LEU A 2 5.33 -5.68 -0.23
N TRP A 3 5.11 -4.46 0.19
CA TRP A 3 4.84 -3.31 -0.66
C TRP A 3 5.91 -3.04 -1.73
N ASN A 4 7.18 -3.09 -1.32
CA ASN A 4 8.31 -2.74 -2.19
C ASN A 4 8.76 -3.89 -3.11
N THR A 5 8.24 -5.09 -2.89
CA THR A 5 8.58 -6.30 -3.62
C THR A 5 7.31 -6.81 -4.30
N ASN A 6 7.04 -6.31 -5.49
CA ASN A 6 5.95 -6.73 -6.37
C ASN A 6 4.54 -6.70 -5.74
N VAL A 7 4.33 -5.94 -4.66
CA VAL A 7 3.08 -5.89 -3.87
C VAL A 7 2.60 -7.31 -3.54
N ILE A 8 3.48 -8.13 -2.97
CA ILE A 8 3.16 -9.52 -2.61
C ILE A 8 2.17 -9.51 -1.45
N LEU A 9 1.02 -10.14 -1.66
CA LEU A 9 0.00 -10.34 -0.64
C LEU A 9 0.35 -11.57 0.21
N PRO A 10 -0.10 -11.63 1.48
CA PRO A 10 0.07 -12.82 2.29
C PRO A 10 -0.70 -14.00 1.70
N GLU A 11 -0.16 -15.19 1.81
CA GLU A 11 -0.87 -16.44 1.47
C GLU A 11 -2.00 -16.68 2.47
N ASP A 12 -3.05 -17.39 2.04
CA ASP A 12 -4.21 -17.70 2.87
C ASP A 12 -3.82 -18.41 4.18
N GLY A 13 -4.34 -17.91 5.27
CA GLY A 13 -4.06 -18.45 6.61
C GLY A 13 -2.68 -18.10 7.18
N TYR A 14 -1.83 -17.35 6.44
CA TYR A 14 -0.50 -16.99 6.92
C TYR A 14 -0.56 -16.03 8.12
N LEU A 15 -1.34 -14.96 8.01
CA LEU A 15 -1.43 -13.96 9.07
C LEU A 15 -2.16 -14.47 10.30
N GLU A 16 -3.17 -15.31 10.13
CA GLU A 16 -3.89 -15.99 11.21
C GLU A 16 -2.96 -16.90 12.00
N LYS A 17 -2.14 -17.71 11.30
CA LYS A 17 -1.14 -18.57 11.94
C LYS A 17 -0.07 -17.75 12.65
N LEU A 18 0.36 -16.65 12.04
CA LEU A 18 1.32 -15.74 12.66
C LEU A 18 0.80 -15.15 13.95
N ARG A 19 -0.49 -14.68 13.95
CA ARG A 19 -1.14 -14.16 15.15
C ARG A 19 -1.22 -15.24 16.24
N GLN A 20 -1.66 -16.45 15.89
CA GLN A 20 -1.73 -17.58 16.82
C GLN A 20 -0.36 -17.94 17.44
N LEU A 21 0.71 -17.90 16.64
CA LEU A 21 2.06 -18.14 17.14
C LEU A 21 2.52 -17.03 18.10
N CYS A 22 2.27 -15.77 17.75
CA CYS A 22 2.57 -14.64 18.63
C CYS A 22 1.85 -14.76 19.97
N ASP A 23 0.57 -15.10 19.96
CA ASP A 23 -0.22 -15.31 21.18
C ASP A 23 0.31 -16.49 22.01
N ARG A 24 0.58 -17.61 21.34
CA ARG A 24 1.09 -18.82 21.99
C ARG A 24 2.41 -18.61 22.70
N TYR A 25 3.32 -17.82 22.12
CA TYR A 25 4.65 -17.60 22.63
C TYR A 25 4.82 -16.24 23.34
N ASN A 26 3.74 -15.52 23.56
CA ASN A 26 3.74 -14.17 24.15
C ASN A 26 4.71 -13.21 23.46
N ILE A 27 4.65 -13.17 22.12
CA ILE A 27 5.44 -12.31 21.25
C ILE A 27 4.53 -11.21 20.71
N LEU A 28 4.98 -9.96 20.76
CA LEU A 28 4.24 -8.83 20.19
C LEU A 28 4.25 -8.91 18.65
N LEU A 29 3.06 -8.82 18.07
CA LEU A 29 2.89 -8.69 16.62
C LEU A 29 2.80 -7.22 16.26
N ILE A 30 3.71 -6.74 15.43
CA ILE A 30 3.73 -5.35 14.97
C ILE A 30 3.44 -5.30 13.48
N PHE A 31 2.43 -4.53 13.08
CA PHE A 31 2.16 -4.25 11.67
C PHE A 31 2.78 -2.92 11.26
N ASP A 32 3.64 -2.96 10.23
CA ASP A 32 4.07 -1.75 9.53
C ASP A 32 3.00 -1.35 8.50
N GLU A 33 2.11 -0.47 8.93
CA GLU A 33 1.04 0.11 8.11
C GLU A 33 1.44 1.47 7.50
N VAL A 34 2.74 1.81 7.50
CA VAL A 34 3.24 3.07 6.92
C VAL A 34 2.84 3.23 5.46
N GLY A 35 2.76 2.13 4.70
CA GLY A 35 2.32 2.13 3.30
C GLY A 35 0.85 1.78 3.11
N THR A 36 0.32 0.89 3.91
CA THR A 36 -1.01 0.28 3.77
C THR A 36 -2.10 1.02 4.53
N GLY A 37 -1.79 1.57 5.70
CA GLY A 37 -2.73 2.32 6.52
C GLY A 37 -3.32 3.52 5.77
N PHE A 38 -4.64 3.67 5.82
CA PHE A 38 -5.41 4.71 5.12
C PHE A 38 -5.22 4.72 3.58
N ARG A 39 -4.54 3.71 3.03
CA ARG A 39 -4.31 3.55 1.59
C ARG A 39 -5.16 2.44 0.99
N VAL A 40 -5.11 1.25 1.57
CA VAL A 40 -5.80 0.08 1.04
C VAL A 40 -7.19 -0.10 1.65
N ALA A 41 -7.36 0.35 2.87
CA ALA A 41 -8.61 0.46 3.62
C ALA A 41 -8.43 1.56 4.68
N LEU A 42 -9.50 1.95 5.38
CA LEU A 42 -9.42 2.95 6.46
C LEU A 42 -8.51 2.46 7.59
N GLY A 43 -8.67 1.22 8.02
CA GLY A 43 -7.81 0.56 9.01
C GLY A 43 -6.57 -0.12 8.44
N GLY A 44 -6.32 0.00 7.12
CA GLY A 44 -5.13 -0.59 6.50
C GLY A 44 -5.24 -2.09 6.22
N ALA A 45 -4.09 -2.79 6.21
CA ALA A 45 -4.02 -4.22 5.95
C ALA A 45 -4.69 -5.04 7.08
N GLN A 46 -4.60 -4.61 8.32
CA GLN A 46 -5.26 -5.28 9.45
C GLN A 46 -6.78 -5.36 9.26
N GLU A 47 -7.41 -4.33 8.68
CA GLU A 47 -8.84 -4.36 8.34
C GLU A 47 -9.14 -5.36 7.23
N ILE A 48 -8.34 -5.36 6.15
CA ILE A 48 -8.54 -6.26 5.00
C ILE A 48 -8.44 -7.73 5.41
N TYR A 49 -7.46 -8.06 6.25
CA TYR A 49 -7.19 -9.45 6.65
C TYR A 49 -7.85 -9.86 7.97
N GLY A 50 -8.53 -8.94 8.67
CA GLY A 50 -9.19 -9.24 9.94
C GLY A 50 -8.22 -9.65 11.06
N ILE A 51 -6.96 -9.18 11.01
CA ILE A 51 -5.93 -9.50 12.01
C ILE A 51 -5.61 -8.26 12.83
N GLU A 52 -5.78 -8.36 14.13
CA GLU A 52 -5.44 -7.30 15.08
C GLU A 52 -4.00 -7.48 15.59
N PRO A 53 -3.07 -6.60 15.23
CA PRO A 53 -1.73 -6.60 15.78
C PRO A 53 -1.70 -5.99 17.18
N ASP A 54 -0.61 -6.20 17.91
CA ASP A 54 -0.41 -5.58 19.22
C ASP A 54 0.00 -4.11 19.09
N LEU A 55 0.77 -3.80 18.03
CA LEU A 55 1.19 -2.45 17.66
C LEU A 55 1.08 -2.25 16.14
N SER A 56 0.82 -1.02 15.72
CA SER A 56 0.84 -0.63 14.31
C SER A 56 1.50 0.73 14.11
N THR A 57 2.29 0.87 13.03
CA THR A 57 2.90 2.13 12.64
C THR A 57 2.21 2.71 11.41
N TYR A 58 1.94 4.02 11.42
CA TYR A 58 1.26 4.72 10.34
C TYR A 58 2.01 5.97 9.92
N ALA A 59 1.91 6.36 8.64
CA ALA A 59 2.42 7.61 8.10
C ALA A 59 1.76 7.91 6.73
N LYS A 60 2.47 8.58 5.83
CA LYS A 60 2.12 8.82 4.40
C LYS A 60 0.67 9.25 4.16
N SER A 61 -0.21 8.30 3.81
CA SER A 61 -1.61 8.57 3.46
C SER A 61 -2.43 9.17 4.61
N MET A 62 -1.97 9.00 5.85
CA MET A 62 -2.65 9.47 7.05
C MET A 62 -2.89 11.00 7.05
N ALA A 63 -1.96 11.77 6.51
CA ALA A 63 -2.00 13.24 6.56
C ALA A 63 -1.88 13.90 5.18
N ALA A 64 -2.22 13.19 4.10
CA ALA A 64 -2.26 13.72 2.73
C ALA A 64 -1.00 14.48 2.31
N GLY A 65 0.19 14.04 2.75
CA GLY A 65 1.49 14.61 2.40
C GLY A 65 2.15 15.45 3.48
N PHE A 66 1.48 15.77 4.58
CA PHE A 66 2.15 16.43 5.71
C PHE A 66 3.04 15.43 6.49
N PRO A 67 4.19 15.90 7.03
CA PRO A 67 5.16 15.05 7.72
C PRO A 67 4.65 14.67 9.10
N ILE A 68 4.19 13.44 9.24
CA ILE A 68 3.74 12.84 10.50
C ILE A 68 3.88 11.32 10.45
N ALA A 69 4.17 10.72 11.58
CA ALA A 69 4.06 9.29 11.81
C ALA A 69 3.33 9.05 13.13
N MET A 70 2.69 7.91 13.25
CA MET A 70 1.95 7.51 14.44
C MET A 70 2.30 6.07 14.80
N LEU A 71 2.47 5.83 16.08
CA LEU A 71 2.44 4.49 16.67
C LEU A 71 1.09 4.35 17.41
N ALA A 72 0.37 3.29 17.10
CA ALA A 72 -0.86 2.92 17.78
C ALA A 72 -0.77 1.48 18.26
N GLY A 73 -1.52 1.12 19.29
CA GLY A 73 -1.51 -0.24 19.81
C GLY A 73 -2.41 -0.44 20.99
N LYS A 74 -2.34 -1.64 21.57
CA LYS A 74 -3.12 -2.03 22.73
C LYS A 74 -2.81 -1.15 23.94
N PRO A 75 -3.82 -0.75 24.73
CA PRO A 75 -3.63 0.16 25.87
C PRO A 75 -2.52 -0.30 26.83
N GLU A 76 -2.52 -1.58 27.19
CA GLU A 76 -1.55 -2.16 28.12
C GLU A 76 -0.09 -2.05 27.66
N ILE A 77 0.16 -1.94 26.37
CA ILE A 77 1.50 -1.73 25.80
C ILE A 77 1.78 -0.22 25.75
N MET A 78 0.82 0.56 25.27
CA MET A 78 0.97 2.01 25.10
C MET A 78 1.11 2.75 26.42
N ASP A 79 0.54 2.23 27.50
CA ASP A 79 0.68 2.78 28.87
C ASP A 79 2.13 2.85 29.34
N SER A 80 3.02 2.03 28.79
CA SER A 80 4.45 2.13 29.07
C SER A 80 5.07 3.50 28.67
N MET A 81 4.47 4.19 27.71
CA MET A 81 4.87 5.55 27.31
C MET A 81 4.23 6.61 28.22
N SER A 82 2.97 6.44 28.61
CA SER A 82 2.26 7.40 29.45
C SER A 82 2.76 7.41 30.90
N ASN A 83 3.20 6.27 31.43
CA ASN A 83 3.76 6.15 32.78
C ASN A 83 5.26 6.48 32.87
N GLY A 84 5.89 6.88 31.75
CA GLY A 84 7.29 7.34 31.71
C GLY A 84 8.35 6.22 31.64
N ASN A 85 7.95 4.95 31.53
CA ASN A 85 8.90 3.84 31.37
C ASN A 85 9.60 3.83 30.01
N VAL A 86 8.93 4.40 29.00
CA VAL A 86 9.50 4.59 27.65
C VAL A 86 9.51 6.08 27.30
N VAL A 87 10.68 6.59 26.97
CA VAL A 87 10.79 8.00 26.54
C VAL A 87 10.28 8.12 25.11
N HIS A 88 9.26 8.97 24.94
CA HIS A 88 8.75 9.36 23.63
C HIS A 88 8.82 10.87 23.52
N GLY A 89 9.75 11.38 22.72
CA GLY A 89 9.98 12.80 22.56
C GLY A 89 10.57 13.16 21.19
N GLY A 90 10.36 14.41 20.79
CA GLY A 90 10.89 14.95 19.55
C GLY A 90 10.37 16.35 19.30
N SER A 91 11.22 17.24 18.78
CA SER A 91 10.89 18.66 18.55
C SER A 91 9.65 18.88 17.67
N PHE A 92 9.36 17.94 16.77
CA PHE A 92 8.22 18.01 15.85
C PHE A 92 7.04 17.11 16.25
N ASN A 93 7.13 16.43 17.39
CA ASN A 93 6.02 15.63 17.87
C ASN A 93 4.80 16.50 18.09
N THR A 94 3.61 15.98 17.73
CA THR A 94 2.35 16.72 17.82
C THR A 94 2.33 18.07 17.08
N ASN A 95 3.13 18.23 16.02
CA ASN A 95 3.09 19.42 15.20
C ASN A 95 1.65 19.74 14.77
N VAL A 96 1.16 20.93 15.13
CA VAL A 96 -0.26 21.30 14.98
C VAL A 96 -0.72 21.23 13.52
N MET A 97 0.12 21.64 12.56
CA MET A 97 -0.23 21.60 11.14
C MET A 97 -0.42 20.16 10.65
N SER A 98 0.52 19.28 11.00
CA SER A 98 0.45 17.86 10.62
C SER A 98 -0.73 17.12 11.28
N VAL A 99 -1.00 17.40 12.56
CA VAL A 99 -2.13 16.85 13.29
C VAL A 99 -3.45 17.35 12.69
N SER A 100 -3.56 18.64 12.36
CA SER A 100 -4.74 19.20 11.71
C SER A 100 -4.98 18.59 10.33
N ALA A 101 -3.92 18.39 9.54
CA ALA A 101 -4.01 17.72 8.24
C ALA A 101 -4.47 16.25 8.39
N THR A 102 -3.93 15.54 9.40
CA THR A 102 -4.40 14.18 9.74
C THR A 102 -5.88 14.17 10.08
N HIS A 103 -6.31 15.04 11.00
CA HIS A 103 -7.72 15.13 11.39
C HIS A 103 -8.63 15.41 10.18
N ALA A 104 -8.26 16.37 9.32
CA ALA A 104 -9.02 16.69 8.11
C ALA A 104 -9.09 15.50 7.15
N THR A 105 -7.97 14.80 6.95
CA THR A 105 -7.89 13.61 6.08
C THR A 105 -8.80 12.49 6.59
N LEU A 106 -8.69 12.15 7.87
CA LEU A 106 -9.51 11.09 8.48
C LEU A 106 -11.00 11.45 8.44
N LYS A 107 -11.36 12.69 8.78
CA LYS A 107 -12.74 13.17 8.68
C LYS A 107 -13.29 13.05 7.26
N HIS A 108 -12.47 13.37 6.24
CA HIS A 108 -12.86 13.22 4.84
C HIS A 108 -13.10 11.76 4.46
N LEU A 109 -12.18 10.85 4.83
CA LEU A 109 -12.31 9.43 4.55
C LEU A 109 -13.54 8.82 5.23
N LEU A 110 -13.77 9.14 6.51
CA LEU A 110 -14.93 8.69 7.28
C LEU A 110 -16.25 9.18 6.70
N SER A 111 -16.28 10.36 6.07
CA SER A 111 -17.48 10.90 5.45
C SER A 111 -17.86 10.27 4.11
N LYS A 112 -17.02 9.37 3.58
CA LYS A 112 -17.20 8.73 2.28
C LYS A 112 -17.16 7.20 2.38
N PRO A 113 -18.26 6.54 2.71
CA PRO A 113 -18.27 5.09 2.98
C PRO A 113 -17.82 4.24 1.78
N ASN A 114 -18.02 4.73 0.56
CA ASN A 114 -17.62 4.00 -0.66
C ASN A 114 -16.22 4.37 -1.18
N PHE A 115 -15.46 5.21 -0.46
CA PHE A 115 -14.18 5.73 -0.94
C PHE A 115 -13.22 4.64 -1.44
N TYR A 116 -13.01 3.59 -0.66
CA TYR A 116 -12.10 2.50 -1.02
C TYR A 116 -12.68 1.57 -2.07
N ILE A 117 -14.01 1.39 -2.10
CA ILE A 117 -14.68 0.61 -3.14
C ILE A 117 -14.47 1.28 -4.50
N ASP A 118 -14.71 2.59 -4.59
CA ASP A 118 -14.56 3.36 -5.82
C ASP A 118 -13.09 3.45 -6.25
N LEU A 119 -12.17 3.63 -5.29
CA LEU A 119 -10.73 3.65 -5.55
C LEU A 119 -10.25 2.31 -6.13
N ASN A 120 -10.68 1.18 -5.56
CA ASN A 120 -10.31 -0.15 -6.03
C ASN A 120 -10.91 -0.44 -7.41
N LYS A 121 -12.18 -0.09 -7.67
CA LYS A 121 -12.80 -0.24 -8.98
C LYS A 121 -12.02 0.46 -10.09
N LYS A 122 -11.58 1.70 -9.85
CA LYS A 122 -10.75 2.45 -10.80
C LYS A 122 -9.41 1.75 -11.06
N GLY A 123 -8.78 1.26 -10.01
CA GLY A 123 -7.53 0.51 -10.15
C GLY A 123 -7.68 -0.80 -10.89
N GLU A 124 -8.76 -1.54 -10.64
CA GLU A 124 -9.07 -2.78 -11.35
C GLU A 124 -9.32 -2.51 -12.84
N ALA A 125 -10.06 -1.46 -13.19
CA ALA A 125 -10.25 -1.05 -14.58
C ALA A 125 -8.92 -0.75 -15.29
N LEU A 126 -8.00 -0.07 -14.61
CA LEU A 126 -6.65 0.18 -15.14
C LEU A 126 -5.86 -1.12 -15.30
N ILE A 127 -5.86 -1.99 -14.31
CA ILE A 127 -5.19 -3.29 -14.33
C ILE A 127 -5.67 -4.12 -15.52
N ASP A 128 -6.98 -4.23 -15.70
CA ASP A 128 -7.57 -5.01 -16.79
C ASP A 128 -7.29 -4.39 -18.17
N GLY A 129 -7.32 -3.05 -18.27
CA GLY A 129 -6.92 -2.34 -19.47
C GLY A 129 -5.48 -2.62 -19.86
N LEU A 130 -4.54 -2.53 -18.92
CA LEU A 130 -3.12 -2.82 -19.15
C LEU A 130 -2.89 -4.28 -19.54
N ARG A 131 -3.55 -5.23 -18.89
CA ARG A 131 -3.49 -6.67 -19.26
C ARG A 131 -3.99 -6.89 -20.68
N ASN A 132 -5.11 -6.27 -21.05
CA ASN A 132 -5.69 -6.40 -22.38
C ASN A 132 -4.77 -5.84 -23.48
N VAL A 133 -4.18 -4.66 -23.25
CA VAL A 133 -3.22 -4.05 -24.20
C VAL A 133 -1.97 -4.92 -24.33
N ALA A 134 -1.40 -5.40 -23.25
CA ALA A 134 -0.23 -6.27 -23.27
C ALA A 134 -0.54 -7.58 -24.02
N SER A 135 -1.66 -8.22 -23.74
CA SER A 135 -2.09 -9.46 -24.39
C SER A 135 -2.27 -9.28 -25.90
N LYS A 136 -2.95 -8.19 -26.33
CA LYS A 136 -3.16 -7.89 -27.75
C LYS A 136 -1.85 -7.68 -28.52
N ASN A 137 -0.80 -7.24 -27.86
CA ASN A 137 0.51 -6.97 -28.45
C ASN A 137 1.53 -8.09 -28.18
N GLY A 138 1.13 -9.22 -27.60
CA GLY A 138 2.02 -10.33 -27.30
C GLY A 138 3.11 -10.00 -26.26
N ILE A 139 2.84 -9.04 -25.36
CA ILE A 139 3.78 -8.62 -24.33
C ILE A 139 3.46 -9.37 -23.03
N GLU A 140 4.44 -10.08 -22.50
CA GLU A 140 4.30 -10.79 -21.24
C GLU A 140 4.49 -9.85 -20.06
N ILE A 141 3.44 -9.68 -19.26
CA ILE A 141 3.44 -8.90 -18.02
C ILE A 141 2.75 -9.67 -16.90
N LEU A 142 3.18 -9.41 -15.68
CA LEU A 142 2.48 -9.77 -14.47
C LEU A 142 2.04 -8.51 -13.74
N ILE A 143 0.75 -8.40 -13.43
CA ILE A 143 0.24 -7.37 -12.54
C ILE A 143 -0.36 -8.07 -11.33
N GLN A 144 0.18 -7.78 -10.14
CA GLN A 144 -0.33 -8.31 -8.87
C GLN A 144 -0.41 -7.21 -7.80
N GLY A 145 -1.31 -7.39 -6.84
CA GLY A 145 -1.60 -6.43 -5.78
C GLY A 145 -3.09 -6.19 -5.60
N LEU A 146 -3.44 -5.00 -5.17
CA LEU A 146 -4.82 -4.54 -4.95
C LEU A 146 -5.15 -3.42 -5.96
N GLY A 147 -6.42 -3.17 -6.20
CA GLY A 147 -6.83 -2.06 -7.09
C GLY A 147 -6.24 -0.70 -6.69
N SER A 148 -6.16 -0.41 -5.40
CA SER A 148 -5.58 0.85 -4.89
C SER A 148 -4.06 0.93 -5.00
N VAL A 149 -3.38 -0.22 -5.06
CA VAL A 149 -1.92 -0.35 -5.25
C VAL A 149 -1.59 -1.68 -5.86
N PHE A 150 -0.82 -1.66 -6.93
CA PHE A 150 -0.38 -2.85 -7.63
C PHE A 150 1.05 -2.67 -8.17
N TYR A 151 1.61 -3.76 -8.65
CA TYR A 151 2.91 -3.79 -9.28
C TYR A 151 2.79 -4.39 -10.67
N LEU A 152 3.35 -3.71 -11.67
CA LEU A 152 3.48 -4.21 -13.04
C LEU A 152 4.93 -4.66 -13.26
N SER A 153 5.10 -5.91 -13.64
CA SER A 153 6.38 -6.50 -13.98
C SER A 153 6.37 -7.01 -15.42
N PHE A 154 7.44 -6.77 -16.15
CA PHE A 154 7.72 -7.50 -17.40
C PHE A 154 8.34 -8.83 -17.01
N THR A 155 7.62 -9.91 -17.24
CA THR A 155 8.00 -11.26 -16.85
C THR A 155 7.08 -12.30 -17.48
N ASN A 156 7.56 -13.52 -17.65
CA ASN A 156 6.80 -14.67 -18.14
C ASN A 156 6.27 -15.56 -17.00
N VAL A 157 6.64 -15.30 -15.75
CA VAL A 157 6.11 -16.08 -14.62
C VAL A 157 4.70 -15.61 -14.24
N LYS A 158 3.88 -16.55 -13.76
CA LYS A 158 2.47 -16.29 -13.42
C LYS A 158 2.28 -15.68 -12.03
N SER A 159 3.29 -15.76 -11.17
CA SER A 159 3.25 -15.18 -9.83
C SER A 159 4.65 -14.95 -9.28
N ILE A 160 4.78 -13.95 -8.43
CA ILE A 160 5.98 -13.64 -7.64
C ILE A 160 5.58 -13.71 -6.17
N LYS A 161 6.21 -14.64 -5.42
CA LYS A 161 5.83 -14.96 -4.05
C LYS A 161 6.85 -14.50 -3.00
N ASN A 162 8.04 -14.13 -3.41
CA ASN A 162 9.11 -13.70 -2.53
C ASN A 162 10.10 -12.80 -3.25
N TYR A 163 11.05 -12.21 -2.50
CA TYR A 163 12.06 -11.32 -3.08
C TYR A 163 12.97 -12.02 -4.09
N ARG A 164 13.28 -13.29 -3.90
CA ARG A 164 14.15 -14.04 -4.81
C ARG A 164 13.47 -14.26 -6.17
N ASP A 165 12.18 -14.59 -6.17
CA ASP A 165 11.38 -14.65 -7.40
C ASP A 165 11.37 -13.31 -8.12
N HIS A 166 11.16 -12.22 -7.36
CA HIS A 166 11.14 -10.87 -7.88
C HIS A 166 12.48 -10.50 -8.54
N SER A 167 13.60 -10.72 -7.87
CA SER A 167 14.92 -10.34 -8.40
C SER A 167 15.39 -11.18 -9.59
N ASN A 168 14.94 -12.44 -9.67
CA ASN A 168 15.39 -13.36 -10.70
C ASN A 168 14.53 -13.35 -11.97
N ASN A 169 13.26 -12.93 -11.89
CA ASN A 169 12.31 -13.09 -12.97
C ASN A 169 11.78 -11.76 -13.55
N VAL A 170 12.06 -10.62 -12.93
CA VAL A 170 11.57 -9.32 -13.42
C VAL A 170 12.61 -8.64 -14.30
N ASP A 171 12.19 -8.22 -15.48
CA ASP A 171 12.99 -7.38 -16.37
C ASP A 171 12.85 -5.90 -15.95
N PHE A 172 13.76 -5.46 -15.09
CA PHE A 172 13.78 -4.09 -14.57
C PHE A 172 14.16 -3.06 -15.61
N ASP A 173 15.03 -3.41 -16.57
CA ASP A 173 15.48 -2.49 -17.61
C ASP A 173 14.33 -2.20 -18.59
N LYS A 174 13.58 -3.23 -18.96
CA LYS A 174 12.38 -3.07 -19.78
C LYS A 174 11.32 -2.19 -19.09
N TYR A 175 11.11 -2.36 -17.77
CA TYR A 175 10.20 -1.48 -17.04
C TYR A 175 10.70 -0.03 -17.02
N LYS A 176 11.99 0.19 -16.83
CA LYS A 176 12.59 1.52 -16.84
C LYS A 176 12.44 2.22 -18.20
N GLU A 177 12.63 1.48 -19.30
CA GLU A 177 12.37 2.00 -20.66
C GLU A 177 10.89 2.33 -20.83
N PHE A 178 9.99 1.41 -20.48
CA PHE A 178 8.55 1.63 -20.50
C PHE A 178 8.16 2.89 -19.70
N SER A 179 8.69 3.08 -18.50
CA SER A 179 8.38 4.25 -17.68
C SER A 179 8.83 5.58 -18.30
N LYS A 180 9.92 5.57 -19.09
CA LYS A 180 10.37 6.75 -19.86
C LYS A 180 9.44 7.06 -21.02
N ILE A 181 9.00 6.03 -21.75
CA ILE A 181 8.05 6.19 -22.85
C ILE A 181 6.72 6.73 -22.34
N MET A 182 6.22 6.18 -21.24
CA MET A 182 4.99 6.66 -20.59
C MET A 182 5.10 8.13 -20.17
N LEU A 183 6.26 8.54 -19.62
CA LEU A 183 6.50 9.94 -19.25
C LEU A 183 6.46 10.88 -20.48
N LEU A 184 7.04 10.47 -21.60
CA LEU A 184 6.99 11.24 -22.87
C LEU A 184 5.55 11.38 -23.40
N ASN A 185 4.68 10.43 -23.08
CA ASN A 185 3.25 10.46 -23.42
C ASN A 185 2.38 11.08 -22.29
N GLY A 186 2.98 11.76 -21.32
CA GLY A 186 2.27 12.52 -20.28
C GLY A 186 1.85 11.69 -19.06
N VAL A 187 2.27 10.44 -18.96
CA VAL A 187 1.97 9.56 -17.81
C VAL A 187 3.22 9.34 -16.96
N ARG A 188 3.25 9.93 -15.78
CA ARG A 188 4.35 9.77 -14.83
C ARG A 188 4.18 8.52 -13.99
N LEU A 189 5.08 7.56 -14.15
CA LEU A 189 5.14 6.32 -13.37
C LEU A 189 6.26 6.35 -12.32
N SER A 190 6.10 5.54 -11.27
CA SER A 190 7.20 5.18 -10.39
C SER A 190 8.19 4.30 -11.14
N GLN A 191 9.50 4.57 -11.02
CA GLN A 191 10.54 3.86 -11.77
C GLN A 191 10.75 2.39 -11.38
N ASN A 192 10.04 1.91 -10.37
CA ASN A 192 10.24 0.57 -9.80
C ASN A 192 9.04 -0.37 -9.92
N GLY A 193 8.14 -0.14 -10.86
CA GLY A 193 7.01 -1.04 -11.13
C GLY A 193 5.78 -0.87 -10.25
N ARG A 194 5.85 -0.06 -9.19
CA ARG A 194 4.70 0.20 -8.31
C ARG A 194 3.77 1.26 -8.85
N TRP A 195 2.49 0.97 -8.80
CA TRP A 195 1.42 1.87 -9.20
C TRP A 195 0.52 2.18 -8.02
N HIS A 196 0.11 3.43 -7.92
CA HIS A 196 -0.76 3.91 -6.85
C HIS A 196 -1.94 4.65 -7.45
N MET A 197 -3.14 4.19 -7.12
CA MET A 197 -4.36 4.91 -7.48
C MET A 197 -4.63 6.06 -6.52
N SER A 198 -5.22 7.11 -7.06
CA SER A 198 -5.70 8.25 -6.30
C SER A 198 -7.17 8.49 -6.63
N SER A 199 -7.93 8.97 -5.65
CA SER A 199 -9.31 9.42 -5.89
C SER A 199 -9.40 10.60 -6.87
N ALA A 200 -8.29 11.32 -7.08
CA ALA A 200 -8.18 12.41 -8.04
C ALA A 200 -8.06 11.93 -9.50
N HIS A 201 -7.67 10.67 -9.74
CA HIS A 201 -7.67 10.14 -11.11
C HIS A 201 -9.10 10.02 -11.62
N SER A 202 -9.36 10.65 -12.76
CA SER A 202 -10.63 10.53 -13.49
C SER A 202 -10.64 9.26 -14.35
N ASP A 203 -11.82 8.89 -14.87
CA ASP A 203 -11.92 7.78 -15.83
C ASP A 203 -11.16 8.11 -17.12
N ASN A 204 -11.14 9.37 -17.55
CA ASN A 204 -10.35 9.83 -18.68
C ASN A 204 -8.82 9.69 -18.44
N ASP A 205 -8.34 9.86 -17.20
CA ASP A 205 -6.92 9.61 -16.89
C ASP A 205 -6.58 8.12 -17.00
N ILE A 206 -7.51 7.25 -16.61
CA ILE A 206 -7.37 5.80 -16.76
C ILE A 206 -7.33 5.42 -18.23
N GLU A 207 -8.29 5.89 -19.03
CA GLU A 207 -8.35 5.65 -20.48
C GLU A 207 -7.07 6.12 -21.17
N LYS A 208 -6.62 7.34 -20.92
CA LYS A 208 -5.36 7.89 -21.45
C LYS A 208 -4.12 7.10 -21.01
N THR A 209 -4.16 6.46 -19.86
CA THR A 209 -3.03 5.65 -19.39
C THR A 209 -2.98 4.29 -20.09
N ILE A 210 -4.12 3.77 -20.53
CA ILE A 210 -4.25 2.49 -21.25
C ILE A 210 -3.89 2.65 -22.74
N HIS A 211 -4.24 3.77 -23.34
CA HIS A 211 -4.07 4.08 -24.79
C HIS A 211 -2.86 4.97 -25.05
#